data_1e45ee6811dc2e1d6ec2a2a2c8837e31
#
_entry.id   1e45ee6811dc2e1d6ec2a2a2c8837e31
#
_cell.length_a   1.000
_cell.length_b   1.000
_cell.length_c   1.000
_cell.angle_alpha   90.00
_cell.angle_beta   90.00
_cell.angle_gamma   90.00
#
_symmetry.space_group_name_H-M   'P 1'
#
loop_
_entity.id
_entity.type
_entity.pdbx_description
1 polymer ?
#
loop_
_entity_poly.entity_id
_entity_poly.type
_entity_poly.pdbx_seq_one_letter_code
_entity_poly.pdbx_strand_id
1 'polypeptide(L)'
;AAPLPRAFEWIDGSAFLNHVILVRKARNAEPPKTLETDPLIYQGGSGDLLGCRDPFVLREPAWGLDFESEVCVVLGDTPIGTKASEAASCVKLVMLANDWTLRALVPDELAKSFGFFNSKPATAFSAFAVTPDELGAAWQNGRAHVRVTSTYNGNVVGTCDAGPEMHFSFYELVQHIAKTRRFAAGTILGSGTVSNADRARGISCLAERRMIETIEGGKPTTPFMKVGDTIRIEATPNLFGAIEEQVVGA
;
A
#
# COMPACT_ATOMS: atom_id res chain seq x y z
N ALA A 1 -12.44 7.16 12.82
CA ALA A 1 -11.17 6.53 13.27
C ALA A 1 -10.93 5.26 12.46
N ALA A 2 -9.67 4.87 12.30
CA ALA A 2 -9.29 3.57 11.72
C ALA A 2 -9.88 2.40 12.53
N PRO A 3 -10.07 1.19 11.94
CA PRO A 3 -10.52 0.00 12.70
C PRO A 3 -9.59 -0.34 13.86
N LEU A 4 -8.27 -0.13 13.70
CA LEU A 4 -7.27 -0.27 14.76
C LEU A 4 -6.50 1.05 14.93
N PRO A 5 -7.08 2.08 15.56
CA PRO A 5 -6.50 3.42 15.58
C PRO A 5 -5.22 3.52 16.44
N ARG A 6 -4.90 2.48 17.18
CA ARG A 6 -3.71 2.38 18.02
C ARG A 6 -2.99 1.06 17.83
N ALA A 7 -2.99 0.55 16.57
CA ALA A 7 -2.10 -0.53 16.24
C ALA A 7 -0.65 -0.07 16.50
N PHE A 8 0.06 -0.86 17.28
CA PHE A 8 1.42 -0.48 17.71
C PHE A 8 2.46 -0.71 16.60
N GLU A 9 2.11 -1.42 15.54
CA GLU A 9 3.03 -1.74 14.45
C GLU A 9 2.30 -1.79 13.10
N TRP A 10 2.84 -1.02 12.15
CA TRP A 10 2.48 -1.01 10.75
C TRP A 10 3.71 -1.41 9.94
N ILE A 11 3.57 -2.43 9.12
CA ILE A 11 4.63 -2.94 8.24
C ILE A 11 4.05 -2.99 6.84
N ASP A 12 4.79 -2.50 5.85
CA ASP A 12 4.34 -2.56 4.48
C ASP A 12 5.32 -3.29 3.58
N GLY A 13 4.77 -4.11 2.69
CA GLY A 13 5.50 -4.87 1.70
C GLY A 13 5.41 -4.23 0.31
N SER A 14 6.18 -4.75 -0.62
CA SER A 14 6.04 -4.42 -2.04
C SER A 14 5.76 -5.70 -2.82
N ALA A 15 4.53 -6.21 -2.68
CA ALA A 15 4.15 -7.50 -3.25
C ALA A 15 3.79 -7.44 -4.75
N PHE A 16 3.57 -6.25 -5.31
CA PHE A 16 3.25 -6.06 -6.71
C PHE A 16 4.50 -5.66 -7.50
N LEU A 17 5.13 -6.62 -8.17
CA LEU A 17 6.40 -6.40 -8.87
C LEU A 17 6.29 -5.35 -9.98
N ASN A 18 5.13 -5.20 -10.63
CA ASN A 18 4.92 -4.18 -11.65
C ASN A 18 5.21 -2.78 -11.10
N HIS A 19 4.75 -2.46 -9.89
CA HIS A 19 5.04 -1.18 -9.23
C HIS A 19 6.55 -0.95 -9.10
N VAL A 20 7.27 -1.93 -8.54
CA VAL A 20 8.73 -1.83 -8.32
C VAL A 20 9.49 -1.69 -9.64
N ILE A 21 9.11 -2.46 -10.67
CA ILE A 21 9.72 -2.43 -12.00
C ILE A 21 9.51 -1.06 -12.65
N LEU A 22 8.30 -0.50 -12.61
CA LEU A 22 7.99 0.83 -13.16
C LEU A 22 8.85 1.92 -12.52
N VAL A 23 8.87 1.97 -11.19
CA VAL A 23 9.63 2.98 -10.44
C VAL A 23 11.12 2.92 -10.78
N ARG A 24 11.68 1.71 -10.93
CA ARG A 24 13.09 1.53 -11.29
C ARG A 24 13.36 1.90 -12.74
N LYS A 25 12.50 1.45 -13.65
CA LYS A 25 12.61 1.73 -15.10
C LYS A 25 12.65 3.23 -15.39
N ALA A 26 11.81 4.01 -14.72
CA ALA A 26 11.78 5.46 -14.89
C ALA A 26 13.04 6.17 -14.36
N ARG A 27 13.81 5.51 -13.50
CA ARG A 27 15.11 6.00 -12.97
C ARG A 27 16.33 5.40 -13.70
N ASN A 28 16.11 4.62 -14.78
CA ASN A 28 17.14 3.83 -15.44
C ASN A 28 17.93 2.93 -14.48
N ALA A 29 17.25 2.37 -13.48
CA ALA A 29 17.83 1.48 -12.48
C ALA A 29 17.35 0.05 -12.70
N GLU A 30 18.27 -0.92 -12.59
CA GLU A 30 17.93 -2.33 -12.66
C GLU A 30 17.23 -2.79 -11.36
N PRO A 31 16.24 -3.69 -11.47
CA PRO A 31 15.66 -4.34 -10.30
C PRO A 31 16.71 -5.16 -9.54
N PRO A 32 16.57 -5.32 -8.21
CA PRO A 32 17.45 -6.22 -7.46
C PRO A 32 17.35 -7.63 -8.01
N LYS A 33 18.45 -8.38 -8.01
CA LYS A 33 18.47 -9.80 -8.43
C LYS A 33 17.53 -10.68 -7.61
N THR A 34 17.17 -10.25 -6.41
CA THR A 34 16.29 -10.95 -5.47
C THR A 34 14.86 -10.47 -5.53
N LEU A 35 14.48 -9.61 -6.50
CA LEU A 35 13.15 -8.99 -6.57
C LEU A 35 12.00 -10.00 -6.50
N GLU A 36 12.17 -11.16 -7.15
CA GLU A 36 11.13 -12.21 -7.23
C GLU A 36 11.21 -13.22 -6.08
N THR A 37 12.24 -13.17 -5.25
CA THR A 37 12.50 -14.20 -4.23
C THR A 37 12.57 -13.65 -2.81
N ASP A 38 12.76 -12.34 -2.64
CA ASP A 38 12.94 -11.70 -1.34
C ASP A 38 12.12 -10.40 -1.29
N PRO A 39 11.00 -10.37 -0.56
CA PRO A 39 10.12 -9.21 -0.53
C PRO A 39 10.81 -7.97 0.00
N LEU A 40 10.56 -6.83 -0.65
CA LEU A 40 10.90 -5.53 -0.07
C LEU A 40 9.88 -5.20 1.02
N ILE A 41 10.39 -4.86 2.20
CA ILE A 41 9.59 -4.53 3.38
C ILE A 41 10.14 -3.26 4.01
N TYR A 42 9.26 -2.38 4.48
CA TYR A 42 9.66 -1.31 5.37
C TYR A 42 8.78 -1.29 6.62
N GLN A 43 9.29 -0.72 7.70
CA GLN A 43 8.54 -0.50 8.92
C GLN A 43 7.88 0.88 8.85
N GLY A 44 6.56 0.89 8.77
CA GLY A 44 5.76 2.11 8.65
C GLY A 44 5.62 2.85 9.98
N GLY A 45 5.20 4.11 9.90
CA GLY A 45 4.88 4.90 11.08
C GLY A 45 3.61 4.39 11.75
N SER A 46 3.67 4.06 13.04
CA SER A 46 2.50 3.65 13.83
C SER A 46 1.96 4.77 14.72
N GLY A 47 2.45 6.00 14.53
CA GLY A 47 2.04 7.16 15.31
C GLY A 47 0.77 7.84 14.83
N ASP A 48 0.45 7.74 13.54
CA ASP A 48 -0.68 8.43 12.92
C ASP A 48 -1.42 7.50 11.95
N LEU A 49 -2.41 6.78 12.49
CA LEU A 49 -3.28 5.85 11.77
C LEU A 49 -4.63 6.52 11.56
N LEU A 50 -4.81 7.11 10.37
CA LEU A 50 -5.98 7.89 10.01
C LEU A 50 -7.20 6.99 9.77
N GLY A 51 -8.37 7.51 10.09
CA GLY A 51 -9.64 6.91 9.72
C GLY A 51 -9.98 7.23 8.26
N CYS A 52 -10.95 6.52 7.72
CA CYS A 52 -11.33 6.57 6.31
C CYS A 52 -11.86 7.94 5.83
N ARG A 53 -12.05 8.90 6.70
CA ARG A 53 -12.51 10.27 6.37
C ARG A 53 -11.72 11.35 7.09
N ASP A 54 -10.63 10.98 7.76
CA ASP A 54 -9.77 11.97 8.38
C ASP A 54 -9.01 12.72 7.27
N PRO A 55 -8.91 14.07 7.31
CA PRO A 55 -8.19 14.80 6.28
C PRO A 55 -6.69 14.55 6.41
N PHE A 56 -5.98 14.52 5.27
CA PHE A 56 -4.52 14.58 5.29
C PHE A 56 -4.03 16.04 5.37
N VAL A 57 -3.22 16.35 6.37
CA VAL A 57 -2.66 17.70 6.55
C VAL A 57 -1.34 17.84 5.81
N LEU A 58 -1.36 18.54 4.67
CA LEU A 58 -0.16 18.83 3.87
C LEU A 58 0.50 20.12 4.35
N ARG A 59 1.70 20.01 4.92
CA ARG A 59 2.46 21.15 5.45
C ARG A 59 3.28 21.86 4.38
N GLU A 60 3.84 21.11 3.43
CA GLU A 60 4.72 21.67 2.40
C GLU A 60 4.42 20.98 1.05
N PRO A 61 3.80 21.70 0.09
CA PRO A 61 3.47 21.14 -1.22
C PRO A 61 4.67 20.61 -2.02
N ALA A 62 5.86 21.18 -1.81
CA ALA A 62 7.08 20.76 -2.49
C ALA A 62 7.51 19.33 -2.12
N TRP A 63 6.97 18.75 -1.04
CA TRP A 63 7.26 17.37 -0.67
C TRP A 63 6.60 16.33 -1.59
N GLY A 64 5.67 16.76 -2.47
CA GLY A 64 5.10 15.91 -3.52
C GLY A 64 4.20 14.81 -2.97
N LEU A 65 3.05 15.20 -2.39
CA LEU A 65 2.09 14.28 -1.80
C LEU A 65 1.45 13.37 -2.84
N ASP A 66 1.40 12.07 -2.54
CA ASP A 66 0.79 11.01 -3.34
C ASP A 66 -0.03 10.07 -2.45
N PHE A 67 -1.07 9.48 -3.01
CA PHE A 67 -1.82 8.38 -2.41
C PHE A 67 -1.25 7.04 -2.86
N GLU A 68 -1.48 5.98 -2.08
CA GLU A 68 -1.20 4.59 -2.46
C GLU A 68 -2.37 3.70 -2.06
N SER A 69 -3.08 3.16 -3.05
CA SER A 69 -4.21 2.27 -2.80
C SER A 69 -3.72 0.84 -2.59
N GLU A 70 -4.01 0.29 -1.44
CA GLU A 70 -3.47 -1.00 -0.96
C GLU A 70 -4.53 -1.87 -0.32
N VAL A 71 -4.20 -3.15 -0.21
CA VAL A 71 -4.86 -4.10 0.69
C VAL A 71 -3.92 -4.38 1.85
N CYS A 72 -4.44 -4.51 3.05
CA CYS A 72 -3.65 -4.93 4.20
C CYS A 72 -4.39 -5.95 5.06
N VAL A 73 -3.62 -6.67 5.87
CA VAL A 73 -4.14 -7.65 6.82
C VAL A 73 -3.76 -7.27 8.24
N VAL A 74 -4.60 -7.65 9.19
CA VAL A 74 -4.29 -7.59 10.62
C VAL A 74 -3.90 -8.98 11.08
N LEU A 75 -2.75 -9.07 11.71
CA LEU A 75 -2.21 -10.32 12.23
C LEU A 75 -2.66 -10.61 13.67
N GLY A 76 -2.85 -11.87 13.99
CA GLY A 76 -2.81 -12.39 15.34
C GLY A 76 -1.36 -12.60 15.80
N ASP A 77 -1.19 -13.22 16.98
CA ASP A 77 0.15 -13.60 17.45
C ASP A 77 0.84 -14.45 16.39
N THR A 78 1.99 -13.99 15.97
CA THR A 78 2.79 -14.61 14.89
C THR A 78 4.15 -15.00 15.44
N PRO A 79 4.37 -16.28 15.73
CA PRO A 79 5.64 -16.76 16.27
C PRO A 79 6.83 -16.51 15.34
N ILE A 80 8.02 -16.36 15.92
CA ILE A 80 9.26 -16.34 15.16
C ILE A 80 9.41 -17.62 14.34
N GLY A 81 9.79 -17.50 13.08
CA GLY A 81 10.02 -18.63 12.17
C GLY A 81 8.73 -19.18 11.53
N THR A 82 7.56 -18.54 11.72
CA THR A 82 6.31 -18.92 11.05
C THR A 82 6.52 -19.10 9.55
N LYS A 83 6.11 -20.25 9.02
CA LYS A 83 6.20 -20.56 7.58
C LYS A 83 4.95 -20.09 6.83
N ALA A 84 5.07 -19.87 5.52
CA ALA A 84 3.93 -19.49 4.68
C ALA A 84 2.78 -20.50 4.76
N SER A 85 3.10 -21.80 4.88
CA SER A 85 2.10 -22.87 5.06
C SER A 85 1.32 -22.80 6.38
N GLU A 86 1.81 -22.08 7.37
CA GLU A 86 1.22 -21.90 8.71
C GLU A 86 0.56 -20.53 8.86
N ALA A 87 0.92 -19.58 8.01
CA ALA A 87 0.58 -18.16 8.11
C ALA A 87 -0.94 -17.88 7.98
N ALA A 88 -1.71 -18.80 7.40
CA ALA A 88 -3.16 -18.66 7.32
C ALA A 88 -3.80 -18.47 8.70
N SER A 89 -3.29 -19.13 9.73
CA SER A 89 -3.77 -18.98 11.10
C SER A 89 -3.43 -17.63 11.73
N CYS A 90 -2.42 -16.94 11.21
CA CYS A 90 -1.99 -15.64 11.71
C CYS A 90 -2.83 -14.49 11.11
N VAL A 91 -3.36 -14.61 9.90
CA VAL A 91 -4.19 -13.57 9.29
C VAL A 91 -5.58 -13.58 9.92
N LYS A 92 -5.97 -12.46 10.54
CA LYS A 92 -7.24 -12.33 11.27
C LYS A 92 -8.25 -11.46 10.52
N LEU A 93 -7.82 -10.32 10.00
CA LEU A 93 -8.70 -9.38 9.32
C LEU A 93 -8.02 -8.89 8.04
N VAL A 94 -8.85 -8.42 7.10
CA VAL A 94 -8.45 -7.79 5.84
C VAL A 94 -9.12 -6.42 5.76
N MET A 95 -8.43 -5.41 5.28
CA MET A 95 -8.94 -4.05 5.08
C MET A 95 -8.20 -3.34 3.96
N LEU A 96 -8.65 -2.14 3.56
CA LEU A 96 -7.92 -1.29 2.61
C LEU A 96 -7.05 -0.29 3.36
N ALA A 97 -6.00 0.15 2.69
CA ALA A 97 -5.14 1.23 3.16
C ALA A 97 -4.89 2.27 2.05
N ASN A 98 -4.64 3.50 2.50
CA ASN A 98 -4.02 4.56 1.72
C ASN A 98 -2.71 4.93 2.41
N ASP A 99 -1.59 4.48 1.86
CA ASP A 99 -0.27 4.74 2.44
C ASP A 99 0.30 6.05 1.91
N TRP A 100 -0.07 7.15 2.55
CA TRP A 100 0.33 8.49 2.16
C TRP A 100 1.83 8.63 2.03
N THR A 101 2.28 9.14 0.88
CA THR A 101 3.70 9.22 0.54
C THR A 101 4.09 10.64 0.11
N LEU A 102 5.20 11.13 0.65
CA LEU A 102 5.83 12.39 0.26
C LEU A 102 7.01 12.09 -0.68
N ARG A 103 6.73 12.02 -1.98
CA ARG A 103 7.62 11.45 -3.00
C ARG A 103 8.96 12.17 -3.15
N ALA A 104 8.99 13.49 -2.91
CA ALA A 104 10.22 14.26 -3.02
C ALA A 104 11.23 13.95 -1.90
N LEU A 105 10.76 13.41 -0.76
CA LEU A 105 11.63 13.03 0.36
C LEU A 105 12.25 11.63 0.20
N VAL A 106 11.62 10.77 -0.61
CA VAL A 106 12.02 9.36 -0.79
C VAL A 106 13.47 9.20 -1.26
N PRO A 107 13.98 9.93 -2.28
CA PRO A 107 15.35 9.72 -2.77
C PRO A 107 16.43 9.96 -1.70
N ASP A 108 16.28 11.02 -0.92
CA ASP A 108 17.25 11.38 0.12
C ASP A 108 17.23 10.40 1.29
N GLU A 109 16.07 9.84 1.64
CA GLU A 109 15.96 8.82 2.67
C GLU A 109 16.56 7.49 2.21
N LEU A 110 16.28 7.06 0.99
CA LEU A 110 16.85 5.84 0.43
C LEU A 110 18.39 5.93 0.27
N ALA A 111 18.91 7.11 -0.07
CA ALA A 111 20.36 7.33 -0.16
C ALA A 111 21.09 7.13 1.18
N LYS A 112 20.39 7.28 2.31
CA LYS A 112 20.92 7.02 3.65
C LYS A 112 20.90 5.54 4.04
N SER A 113 20.25 4.68 3.26
CA SER A 113 20.16 3.22 3.46
C SER A 113 19.46 2.75 4.74
N PHE A 114 18.67 3.61 5.40
CA PHE A 114 17.90 3.28 6.60
C PHE A 114 16.42 3.05 6.34
N GLY A 115 15.94 3.35 5.12
CA GLY A 115 14.54 3.21 4.75
C GLY A 115 13.75 4.50 4.90
N PHE A 116 12.42 4.37 4.78
CA PHE A 116 11.49 5.50 4.84
C PHE A 116 11.23 5.94 6.29
N PHE A 117 11.09 7.26 6.47
CA PHE A 117 10.67 7.84 7.75
C PHE A 117 9.75 9.04 7.51
N ASN A 118 10.31 10.20 7.13
CA ASN A 118 9.52 11.41 6.86
C ASN A 118 8.69 11.29 5.58
N SER A 119 9.13 10.47 4.63
CA SER A 119 8.42 10.24 3.37
C SER A 119 7.13 9.42 3.51
N LYS A 120 6.91 8.77 4.66
CA LYS A 120 5.72 7.99 5.00
C LYS A 120 5.08 8.54 6.29
N PRO A 121 4.40 9.71 6.21
CA PRO A 121 3.99 10.47 7.40
C PRO A 121 2.77 9.88 8.12
N ALA A 122 1.86 9.23 7.39
CA ALA A 122 0.63 8.65 7.93
C ALA A 122 0.07 7.61 6.97
N THR A 123 -0.79 6.73 7.48
CA THR A 123 -1.55 5.75 6.68
C THR A 123 -3.01 5.80 7.09
N ALA A 124 -3.93 5.89 6.12
CA ALA A 124 -5.36 5.82 6.37
C ALA A 124 -5.90 4.43 6.07
N PHE A 125 -6.94 4.04 6.79
CA PHE A 125 -7.56 2.73 6.66
C PHE A 125 -9.06 2.82 6.38
N SER A 126 -9.61 1.80 5.69
CA SER A 126 -11.03 1.67 5.42
C SER A 126 -11.86 1.63 6.70
N ALA A 127 -13.17 1.89 6.59
CA ALA A 127 -14.08 1.96 7.74
C ALA A 127 -14.21 0.61 8.46
N PHE A 128 -14.11 -0.49 7.71
CA PHE A 128 -14.27 -1.84 8.22
C PHE A 128 -13.05 -2.69 7.90
N ALA A 129 -12.71 -3.57 8.85
CA ALA A 129 -11.86 -4.71 8.65
C ALA A 129 -12.73 -5.97 8.79
N VAL A 130 -12.61 -6.89 7.85
CA VAL A 130 -13.42 -8.11 7.78
C VAL A 130 -12.55 -9.34 7.92
N THR A 131 -13.11 -10.44 8.40
CA THR A 131 -12.39 -11.71 8.44
C THR A 131 -12.21 -12.28 7.02
N PRO A 132 -11.18 -13.10 6.76
CA PRO A 132 -10.95 -13.67 5.42
C PRO A 132 -12.14 -14.47 4.87
N ASP A 133 -12.95 -15.11 5.73
CA ASP A 133 -14.13 -15.87 5.32
C ASP A 133 -15.27 -14.99 4.79
N GLU A 134 -15.37 -13.72 5.22
CA GLU A 134 -16.32 -12.76 4.66
C GLU A 134 -16.02 -12.42 3.18
N LEU A 135 -14.76 -12.57 2.75
CA LEU A 135 -14.42 -12.45 1.33
C LEU A 135 -14.84 -13.70 0.54
N GLY A 136 -15.13 -14.82 1.19
CA GLY A 136 -15.51 -16.06 0.52
C GLY A 136 -14.51 -16.49 -0.54
N ALA A 137 -15.00 -16.72 -1.77
CA ALA A 137 -14.15 -17.12 -2.90
C ALA A 137 -13.12 -16.05 -3.33
N ALA A 138 -13.25 -14.81 -2.88
CA ALA A 138 -12.27 -13.77 -3.17
C ALA A 138 -11.02 -13.85 -2.28
N TRP A 139 -11.04 -14.63 -1.19
CA TRP A 139 -9.83 -14.90 -0.42
C TRP A 139 -9.21 -16.23 -0.84
N GLN A 140 -8.07 -16.20 -1.50
CA GLN A 140 -7.42 -17.40 -2.02
C GLN A 140 -5.92 -17.37 -1.75
N ASN A 141 -5.41 -18.39 -1.08
CA ASN A 141 -3.96 -18.58 -0.87
C ASN A 141 -3.24 -17.32 -0.33
N GLY A 142 -3.87 -16.62 0.62
CA GLY A 142 -3.30 -15.40 1.20
C GLY A 142 -3.33 -14.19 0.28
N ARG A 143 -4.26 -14.14 -0.68
CA ARG A 143 -4.50 -13.01 -1.59
C ARG A 143 -5.96 -12.62 -1.59
N ALA A 144 -6.23 -11.33 -1.59
CA ALA A 144 -7.58 -10.79 -1.75
C ALA A 144 -7.85 -10.51 -3.23
N HIS A 145 -8.64 -11.36 -3.87
CA HIS A 145 -9.06 -11.20 -5.27
C HIS A 145 -10.22 -10.21 -5.38
N VAL A 146 -9.94 -8.98 -4.98
CA VAL A 146 -10.86 -7.84 -5.05
C VAL A 146 -10.35 -6.83 -6.05
N ARG A 147 -11.28 -6.04 -6.61
CA ARG A 147 -10.92 -4.93 -7.49
C ARG A 147 -10.89 -3.64 -6.69
N VAL A 148 -9.73 -3.02 -6.60
CA VAL A 148 -9.51 -1.75 -5.91
C VAL A 148 -9.68 -0.62 -6.91
N THR A 149 -10.62 0.28 -6.63
CA THR A 149 -10.91 1.46 -7.46
C THR A 149 -10.38 2.71 -6.76
N SER A 150 -9.55 3.46 -7.48
CA SER A 150 -9.01 4.75 -7.04
C SER A 150 -9.68 5.87 -7.82
N THR A 151 -10.33 6.80 -7.11
CA THR A 151 -11.02 7.96 -7.69
C THR A 151 -10.36 9.23 -7.16
N TYR A 152 -9.65 9.94 -8.04
CA TYR A 152 -8.93 11.17 -7.73
C TYR A 152 -9.68 12.37 -8.27
N ASN A 153 -10.05 13.33 -7.41
CA ASN A 153 -10.83 14.52 -7.76
C ASN A 153 -12.09 14.18 -8.56
N GLY A 154 -12.82 13.14 -8.12
CA GLY A 154 -14.07 12.69 -8.75
C GLY A 154 -13.89 11.87 -10.04
N ASN A 155 -12.65 11.66 -10.50
CA ASN A 155 -12.36 10.86 -11.70
C ASN A 155 -11.75 9.51 -11.32
N VAL A 156 -12.28 8.42 -11.85
CA VAL A 156 -11.65 7.10 -11.70
C VAL A 156 -10.31 7.10 -12.43
N VAL A 157 -9.23 6.89 -11.69
CA VAL A 157 -7.85 6.86 -12.22
C VAL A 157 -7.29 5.46 -12.31
N GLY A 158 -7.90 4.50 -11.63
CA GLY A 158 -7.53 3.09 -11.70
C GLY A 158 -8.60 2.16 -11.14
N THR A 159 -8.63 0.93 -11.66
CA THR A 159 -9.47 -0.19 -11.22
C THR A 159 -8.61 -1.45 -11.22
N CYS A 160 -7.67 -1.51 -10.29
CA CYS A 160 -6.65 -2.55 -10.23
C CYS A 160 -7.13 -3.81 -9.51
N ASP A 161 -6.78 -4.97 -10.03
CA ASP A 161 -7.06 -6.26 -9.38
C ASP A 161 -5.98 -6.57 -8.35
N ALA A 162 -6.35 -6.75 -7.08
CA ALA A 162 -5.42 -6.92 -5.97
C ALA A 162 -4.94 -8.37 -5.75
N GLY A 163 -5.53 -9.37 -6.42
CA GLY A 163 -5.17 -10.77 -6.25
C GLY A 163 -4.19 -11.30 -7.28
N PRO A 164 -4.53 -11.26 -8.59
CA PRO A 164 -3.83 -12.04 -9.61
C PRO A 164 -2.35 -11.70 -9.78
N GLU A 165 -1.99 -10.43 -9.66
CA GLU A 165 -0.61 -9.95 -9.84
C GLU A 165 0.12 -9.66 -8.53
N MET A 166 -0.47 -10.00 -7.38
CA MET A 166 0.21 -9.99 -6.10
C MET A 166 1.23 -11.13 -6.08
N HIS A 167 2.50 -10.81 -6.35
CA HIS A 167 3.57 -11.81 -6.47
C HIS A 167 3.79 -12.55 -5.14
N PHE A 168 4.05 -11.81 -4.07
CA PHE A 168 4.15 -12.38 -2.73
C PHE A 168 2.79 -12.33 -2.05
N SER A 169 2.21 -13.48 -1.73
CA SER A 169 0.99 -13.56 -0.91
C SER A 169 1.24 -13.01 0.49
N PHE A 170 0.19 -12.66 1.22
CA PHE A 170 0.31 -12.30 2.65
C PHE A 170 0.96 -13.42 3.47
N TYR A 171 0.80 -14.68 3.07
CA TYR A 171 1.44 -15.80 3.77
C TYR A 171 2.97 -15.77 3.60
N GLU A 172 3.45 -15.45 2.40
CA GLU A 172 4.89 -15.28 2.12
C GLU A 172 5.46 -14.03 2.78
N LEU A 173 4.69 -12.93 2.80
CA LEU A 173 5.07 -11.73 3.55
C LEU A 173 5.18 -12.01 5.06
N VAL A 174 4.22 -12.76 5.65
CA VAL A 174 4.27 -13.20 7.05
C VAL A 174 5.52 -14.03 7.32
N GLN A 175 5.81 -15.02 6.46
CA GLN A 175 7.05 -15.81 6.60
C GLN A 175 8.30 -14.93 6.56
N HIS A 176 8.31 -13.94 5.68
CA HIS A 176 9.47 -13.04 5.56
C HIS A 176 9.66 -12.19 6.81
N ILE A 177 8.62 -11.51 7.30
CA ILE A 177 8.74 -10.64 8.48
C ILE A 177 9.04 -11.44 9.75
N ALA A 178 8.46 -12.64 9.90
CA ALA A 178 8.65 -13.49 11.06
C ALA A 178 10.00 -14.24 11.09
N LYS A 179 10.88 -14.01 10.12
CA LYS A 179 12.17 -14.70 10.01
C LYS A 179 13.06 -14.56 11.25
N THR A 180 13.08 -13.37 11.83
CA THR A 180 14.00 -13.03 12.94
C THR A 180 13.30 -12.48 14.18
N ARG A 181 12.00 -12.23 14.12
CA ARG A 181 11.22 -11.68 15.23
C ARG A 181 9.81 -12.25 15.25
N ARG A 182 9.16 -12.18 16.41
CA ARG A 182 7.72 -12.45 16.56
C ARG A 182 6.93 -11.17 16.34
N PHE A 183 5.64 -11.30 16.02
CA PHE A 183 4.71 -10.18 15.99
C PHE A 183 3.53 -10.47 16.90
N ALA A 184 3.06 -9.46 17.61
CA ALA A 184 1.89 -9.56 18.48
C ALA A 184 0.59 -9.30 17.69
N ALA A 185 -0.51 -9.81 18.23
CA ALA A 185 -1.85 -9.56 17.70
C ALA A 185 -2.11 -8.06 17.56
N GLY A 186 -2.67 -7.64 16.41
CA GLY A 186 -2.89 -6.24 16.08
C GLY A 186 -1.80 -5.60 15.21
N THR A 187 -0.73 -6.32 14.86
CA THR A 187 0.20 -5.89 13.82
C THR A 187 -0.53 -5.79 12.48
N ILE A 188 -0.37 -4.68 11.77
CA ILE A 188 -0.92 -4.48 10.42
C ILE A 188 0.19 -4.75 9.39
N LEU A 189 -0.13 -5.50 8.34
CA LEU A 189 0.79 -5.83 7.25
C LEU A 189 0.16 -5.45 5.92
N GLY A 190 0.79 -4.53 5.18
CA GLY A 190 0.36 -4.06 3.87
C GLY A 190 0.92 -4.89 2.71
N SER A 191 0.21 -4.83 1.59
CA SER A 191 0.61 -5.46 0.32
C SER A 191 1.59 -4.62 -0.49
N GLY A 192 1.75 -3.36 -0.13
CA GLY A 192 2.25 -2.37 -1.06
C GLY A 192 1.19 -1.94 -2.07
N THR A 193 1.48 -0.86 -2.80
CA THR A 193 0.61 -0.30 -3.82
C THR A 193 0.14 -1.37 -4.81
N VAL A 194 -1.18 -1.57 -4.92
CA VAL A 194 -1.76 -2.51 -5.89
C VAL A 194 -1.41 -2.05 -7.31
N SER A 195 -0.91 -2.95 -8.13
CA SER A 195 -0.41 -2.60 -9.46
C SER A 195 -0.59 -3.73 -10.45
N ASN A 196 -1.04 -3.41 -11.66
CA ASN A 196 -1.21 -4.37 -12.74
C ASN A 196 -0.38 -3.97 -13.96
N ALA A 197 0.11 -4.98 -14.68
CA ALA A 197 0.86 -4.78 -15.92
C ALA A 197 -0.04 -4.24 -17.04
N ASP A 198 -1.32 -4.59 -17.04
CA ASP A 198 -2.32 -4.08 -17.99
C ASP A 198 -2.62 -2.60 -17.73
N ARG A 199 -2.16 -1.73 -18.64
CA ARG A 199 -2.37 -0.28 -18.57
C ARG A 199 -3.84 0.14 -18.58
N ALA A 200 -4.74 -0.68 -19.10
CA ALA A 200 -6.18 -0.41 -19.08
C ALA A 200 -6.77 -0.44 -17.66
N ARG A 201 -6.07 -1.04 -16.70
CA ARG A 201 -6.44 -1.02 -15.28
C ARG A 201 -6.19 0.33 -14.61
N GLY A 202 -5.43 1.22 -15.24
CA GLY A 202 -5.07 2.51 -14.67
C GLY A 202 -3.99 2.40 -13.60
N ILE A 203 -4.11 3.18 -12.54
CA ILE A 203 -3.09 3.34 -11.50
C ILE A 203 -3.69 3.29 -10.09
N SER A 204 -2.87 2.94 -9.12
CA SER A 204 -3.19 3.02 -7.69
C SER A 204 -2.34 4.05 -6.93
N CYS A 205 -1.52 4.83 -7.63
CA CYS A 205 -0.82 6.02 -7.13
C CYS A 205 -0.41 6.94 -8.28
N LEU A 206 -0.19 8.23 -8.03
CA LEU A 206 0.25 9.17 -9.07
C LEU A 206 1.69 8.90 -9.51
N ALA A 207 2.53 8.36 -8.64
CA ALA A 207 3.90 7.99 -9.00
C ALA A 207 3.93 7.02 -10.18
N GLU A 208 3.06 6.01 -10.24
CA GLU A 208 2.99 5.11 -11.40
C GLU A 208 2.66 5.84 -12.68
N ARG A 209 1.65 6.72 -12.67
CA ARG A 209 1.32 7.55 -13.85
C ARG A 209 2.51 8.35 -14.31
N ARG A 210 3.18 9.01 -13.38
CA ARG A 210 4.38 9.82 -13.67
C ARG A 210 5.53 8.99 -14.22
N MET A 211 5.68 7.74 -13.73
CA MET A 211 6.69 6.81 -14.28
C MET A 211 6.34 6.37 -15.71
N ILE A 212 5.06 6.07 -15.97
CA ILE A 212 4.57 5.75 -17.30
C ILE A 212 4.84 6.93 -18.26
N GLU A 213 4.44 8.14 -17.89
CA GLU A 213 4.69 9.36 -18.66
C GLU A 213 6.19 9.58 -18.93
N THR A 214 7.05 9.29 -17.94
CA THR A 214 8.51 9.40 -18.10
C THR A 214 9.05 8.38 -19.09
N ILE A 215 8.57 7.13 -19.04
CA ILE A 215 8.99 6.07 -19.96
C ILE A 215 8.53 6.37 -21.41
N GLU A 216 7.31 6.88 -21.58
CA GLU A 216 6.71 7.12 -22.89
C GLU A 216 7.07 8.50 -23.47
N GLY A 217 7.14 9.54 -22.66
CA GLY A 217 7.30 10.93 -23.07
C GLY A 217 8.58 11.62 -22.55
N GLY A 218 9.45 10.90 -21.82
CA GLY A 218 10.73 11.41 -21.30
C GLY A 218 10.63 12.24 -20.02
N LYS A 219 9.44 12.73 -19.66
CA LYS A 219 9.22 13.49 -18.41
C LYS A 219 7.80 13.34 -17.90
N PRO A 220 7.59 13.43 -16.59
CA PRO A 220 6.25 13.41 -16.00
C PRO A 220 5.53 14.73 -16.26
N THR A 221 4.21 14.66 -16.52
CA THR A 221 3.31 15.81 -16.72
C THR A 221 2.24 15.91 -15.61
N THR A 222 1.86 14.79 -15.03
CA THR A 222 0.89 14.76 -13.92
C THR A 222 1.52 15.36 -12.65
N PRO A 223 0.92 16.39 -12.03
CA PRO A 223 1.39 16.92 -10.75
C PRO A 223 1.08 15.94 -9.60
N PHE A 224 1.80 16.05 -8.50
CA PHE A 224 1.40 15.45 -7.23
C PHE A 224 0.21 16.20 -6.62
N MET A 225 -0.39 15.61 -5.58
CA MET A 225 -1.56 16.16 -4.91
C MET A 225 -1.24 17.49 -4.20
N LYS A 226 -2.27 18.34 -4.10
CA LYS A 226 -2.23 19.65 -3.46
C LYS A 226 -3.41 19.83 -2.51
N VAL A 227 -3.36 20.85 -1.70
CA VAL A 227 -4.50 21.26 -0.84
C VAL A 227 -5.76 21.45 -1.67
N GLY A 228 -6.85 20.85 -1.20
CA GLY A 228 -8.17 20.80 -1.86
C GLY A 228 -8.42 19.53 -2.68
N ASP A 229 -7.38 18.79 -3.03
CA ASP A 229 -7.54 17.52 -3.75
C ASP A 229 -8.18 16.45 -2.87
N THR A 230 -8.88 15.52 -3.52
CA THR A 230 -9.58 14.41 -2.86
C THR A 230 -9.17 13.07 -3.46
N ILE A 231 -9.13 12.06 -2.61
CA ILE A 231 -8.97 10.66 -3.02
C ILE A 231 -10.05 9.79 -2.40
N ARG A 232 -10.65 8.91 -3.21
CA ARG A 232 -11.54 7.86 -2.76
C ARG A 232 -10.97 6.51 -3.20
N ILE A 233 -10.84 5.58 -2.26
CA ILE A 233 -10.37 4.22 -2.48
C ILE A 233 -11.46 3.27 -1.98
N GLU A 234 -11.92 2.38 -2.83
CA GLU A 234 -12.91 1.36 -2.48
C GLU A 234 -12.63 0.05 -3.21
N ALA A 235 -13.21 -1.04 -2.73
CA ALA A 235 -13.06 -2.34 -3.37
C ALA A 235 -14.41 -2.92 -3.80
N THR A 236 -14.38 -3.77 -4.83
CA THR A 236 -15.53 -4.56 -5.24
C THR A 236 -15.21 -6.05 -5.00
N PRO A 237 -16.04 -6.78 -4.24
CA PRO A 237 -17.25 -6.31 -3.53
C PRO A 237 -16.93 -5.31 -2.41
N ASN A 238 -17.89 -4.42 -2.11
CA ASN A 238 -17.71 -3.36 -1.10
C ASN A 238 -17.93 -3.90 0.31
N LEU A 239 -16.95 -4.60 0.85
CA LEU A 239 -16.96 -5.15 2.20
C LEU A 239 -16.26 -4.25 3.24
N PHE A 240 -15.34 -3.41 2.76
CA PHE A 240 -14.47 -2.61 3.62
C PHE A 240 -15.00 -1.19 3.88
N GLY A 241 -16.04 -0.75 3.14
CA GLY A 241 -16.36 0.66 3.00
C GLY A 241 -15.31 1.38 2.14
N ALA A 242 -15.44 2.69 2.02
CA ALA A 242 -14.48 3.50 1.26
C ALA A 242 -13.57 4.30 2.19
N ILE A 243 -12.32 4.48 1.78
CA ILE A 243 -11.47 5.58 2.23
C ILE A 243 -11.83 6.79 1.37
N GLU A 244 -12.13 7.93 1.98
CA GLU A 244 -12.56 9.13 1.28
C GLU A 244 -11.98 10.35 2.00
N GLU A 245 -10.84 10.80 1.52
CA GLU A 245 -10.02 11.79 2.20
C GLU A 245 -9.82 13.04 1.35
N GLN A 246 -9.66 14.16 2.03
CA GLN A 246 -9.30 15.44 1.44
C GLN A 246 -7.95 15.90 1.97
N VAL A 247 -7.15 16.48 1.08
CA VAL A 247 -5.91 17.16 1.45
C VAL A 247 -6.23 18.58 1.94
N VAL A 248 -5.82 18.89 3.18
CA VAL A 248 -6.00 20.21 3.78
C VAL A 248 -4.64 20.85 4.07
N GLY A 249 -4.61 22.18 4.17
CA GLY A 249 -3.42 22.91 4.60
C GLY A 249 -3.21 22.84 6.12
N ALA A 250 -1.96 22.96 6.56
CA ALA A 250 -1.59 23.06 7.98
C ALA A 250 -1.93 24.42 8.56
#